data_91ba9f1318a38fc7bfe72c8cf92abf0c
#
_entry.id   91ba9f1318a38fc7bfe72c8cf92abf0c
#
_cell.length_a   1.000
_cell.length_b   1.000
_cell.length_c   1.000
_cell.angle_alpha   90.00
_cell.angle_beta   90.00
_cell.angle_gamma   90.00
#
_symmetry.space_group_name_H-M   'P 1'
#
loop_
_entity.id
_entity.type
_entity.pdbx_description
1 polymer ?
#
loop_
_entity_poly.entity_id
_entity_poly.type
_entity_poly.pdbx_seq_one_letter_code
_entity_poly.pdbx_strand_id
1 'polypeptide(L)'
;MPLSIGFGNCGTSLVNAKDRIILALDVDTQEEALSLADRLSGHIGAFKVSLRLFSIAGPQIVSRLQEMGQVFVDLKLHDIPSTVAAAGRALTRLGCSMLTAHAAGGAVMLKELSDAVSDESRKSGTPAPTVLAVTVLTSINQRQLEEDMLITDMLVRDAAMRFARRAQSAGVGGVVCSASEIAAVRATCGQDFKIVTSGIRPTWHGSNDQRRINTPYEAIKRGADYVVIGRPITRAPHPVSAAHTIAEEIECAITGFEI
;
A
#
# COMPACT_ATOMS: atom_id res chain seq x y z
N MET A 1 -23.63 -42.32 -23.79
CA MET A 1 -22.56 -41.91 -22.85
C MET A 1 -22.17 -40.48 -23.20
N PRO A 2 -22.47 -39.44 -22.39
CA PRO A 2 -22.00 -38.09 -22.62
C PRO A 2 -20.66 -37.89 -21.90
N LEU A 3 -19.69 -37.37 -22.63
CA LEU A 3 -18.38 -36.96 -22.16
C LEU A 3 -18.52 -35.74 -21.22
N SER A 4 -18.18 -35.92 -19.96
CA SER A 4 -18.05 -34.82 -18.99
C SER A 4 -16.74 -34.07 -19.24
N ILE A 5 -16.81 -32.84 -19.75
CA ILE A 5 -15.70 -31.93 -19.82
C ILE A 5 -15.51 -31.33 -18.41
N GLY A 6 -14.48 -31.78 -17.71
CA GLY A 6 -14.07 -31.22 -16.43
C GLY A 6 -13.53 -29.82 -16.61
N PHE A 7 -14.26 -28.81 -16.13
CA PHE A 7 -13.72 -27.46 -15.94
C PHE A 7 -12.71 -27.49 -14.80
N GLY A 8 -11.43 -27.40 -15.15
CA GLY A 8 -10.36 -27.18 -14.19
C GLY A 8 -10.57 -25.86 -13.47
N ASN A 9 -10.78 -25.93 -12.17
CA ASN A 9 -10.90 -24.80 -11.25
C ASN A 9 -9.52 -24.14 -11.13
N CYS A 10 -9.23 -23.16 -11.97
CA CYS A 10 -8.11 -22.26 -11.79
C CYS A 10 -8.51 -21.26 -10.69
N GLY A 11 -8.14 -21.56 -9.44
CA GLY A 11 -8.45 -20.76 -8.26
C GLY A 11 -7.67 -19.47 -8.22
N THR A 12 -7.97 -18.51 -9.08
CA THR A 12 -7.68 -17.09 -8.82
C THR A 12 -8.76 -16.60 -7.87
N SER A 13 -8.40 -16.48 -6.59
CA SER A 13 -9.23 -15.78 -5.60
C SER A 13 -9.45 -14.35 -6.15
N LEU A 14 -10.67 -14.08 -6.61
CA LEU A 14 -11.09 -12.74 -7.01
C LEU A 14 -11.01 -11.86 -5.76
N VAL A 15 -10.01 -10.99 -5.71
CA VAL A 15 -9.87 -9.99 -4.65
C VAL A 15 -11.08 -9.07 -4.75
N ASN A 16 -11.91 -9.06 -3.71
CA ASN A 16 -13.11 -8.23 -3.64
C ASN A 16 -12.70 -6.75 -3.71
N ALA A 17 -13.51 -5.91 -4.34
CA ALA A 17 -13.22 -4.48 -4.52
C ALA A 17 -12.90 -3.76 -3.20
N LYS A 18 -13.64 -4.04 -2.13
CA LYS A 18 -13.38 -3.49 -0.78
C LYS A 18 -12.00 -3.86 -0.23
N ASP A 19 -11.48 -5.05 -0.58
CA ASP A 19 -10.20 -5.54 -0.08
C ASP A 19 -9.01 -4.78 -0.71
N ARG A 20 -9.25 -4.00 -1.75
CA ARG A 20 -8.27 -3.09 -2.37
C ARG A 20 -8.17 -1.72 -1.68
N ILE A 21 -9.05 -1.44 -0.73
CA ILE A 21 -9.06 -0.18 0.04
C ILE A 21 -8.18 -0.32 1.27
N ILE A 22 -7.16 0.52 1.38
CA ILE A 22 -6.34 0.67 2.58
C ILE A 22 -6.73 1.99 3.25
N LEU A 23 -7.31 1.92 4.46
CA LEU A 23 -7.68 3.11 5.22
C LEU A 23 -6.48 3.71 5.94
N ALA A 24 -6.14 4.96 5.63
CA ALA A 24 -5.11 5.68 6.36
C ALA A 24 -5.66 6.23 7.68
N LEU A 25 -5.22 5.67 8.80
CA LEU A 25 -5.55 6.12 10.16
C LEU A 25 -4.62 7.28 10.58
N ASP A 26 -4.72 8.41 9.87
CA ASP A 26 -3.92 9.61 10.13
C ASP A 26 -4.67 10.53 11.13
N VAL A 27 -4.89 10.02 12.33
CA VAL A 27 -5.63 10.64 13.44
C VAL A 27 -4.70 11.02 14.60
N ASP A 28 -5.23 11.77 15.59
CA ASP A 28 -4.43 12.35 16.66
C ASP A 28 -4.36 11.49 17.92
N THR A 29 -5.26 10.51 18.08
CA THR A 29 -5.30 9.63 19.24
C THR A 29 -5.49 8.18 18.85
N GLN A 30 -5.07 7.28 19.74
CA GLN A 30 -5.27 5.84 19.58
C GLN A 30 -6.76 5.47 19.65
N GLU A 31 -7.51 6.16 20.50
CA GLU A 31 -8.94 5.93 20.70
C GLU A 31 -9.74 6.24 19.41
N GLU A 32 -9.41 7.36 18.76
CA GLU A 32 -10.01 7.72 17.47
C GLU A 32 -9.67 6.68 16.39
N ALA A 33 -8.42 6.22 16.33
CA ALA A 33 -7.99 5.20 15.38
C ALA A 33 -8.77 3.89 15.56
N LEU A 34 -8.93 3.43 16.81
CA LEU A 34 -9.64 2.18 17.12
C LEU A 34 -11.16 2.31 16.89
N SER A 35 -11.75 3.47 17.22
CA SER A 35 -13.16 3.72 16.92
C SER A 35 -13.47 3.72 15.43
N LEU A 36 -12.58 4.30 14.60
CA LEU A 36 -12.71 4.23 13.14
C LEU A 36 -12.51 2.82 12.62
N ALA A 37 -11.55 2.08 13.17
CA ALA A 37 -11.27 0.71 12.77
C ALA A 37 -12.45 -0.22 13.08
N ASP A 38 -13.05 -0.12 14.26
CA ASP A 38 -14.23 -0.90 14.66
C ASP A 38 -15.40 -0.65 13.68
N ARG A 39 -15.68 0.61 13.38
CA ARG A 39 -16.77 1.00 12.44
C ARG A 39 -16.55 0.54 11.01
N LEU A 40 -15.29 0.41 10.57
CA LEU A 40 -14.92 0.11 9.18
C LEU A 40 -14.41 -1.33 9.01
N SER A 41 -14.36 -2.11 10.08
CA SER A 41 -14.05 -3.54 10.03
C SER A 41 -15.02 -4.25 9.08
N GLY A 42 -14.48 -5.07 8.19
CA GLY A 42 -15.25 -5.77 7.16
C GLY A 42 -15.71 -4.91 5.95
N HIS A 43 -15.50 -3.58 5.98
CA HIS A 43 -15.86 -2.67 4.88
C HIS A 43 -14.66 -2.20 4.04
N ILE A 44 -13.44 -2.49 4.49
CA ILE A 44 -12.17 -2.17 3.83
C ILE A 44 -11.20 -3.34 3.92
N GLY A 45 -10.11 -3.32 3.14
CA GLY A 45 -9.12 -4.41 3.09
C GLY A 45 -8.07 -4.34 4.21
N ALA A 46 -7.59 -3.14 4.55
CA ALA A 46 -6.54 -3.00 5.56
C ALA A 46 -6.54 -1.63 6.25
N PHE A 47 -6.04 -1.58 7.47
CA PHE A 47 -5.77 -0.37 8.23
C PHE A 47 -4.31 0.04 8.11
N LYS A 48 -4.02 1.27 7.65
CA LYS A 48 -2.66 1.78 7.57
C LYS A 48 -2.28 2.55 8.83
N VAL A 49 -1.29 2.02 9.55
CA VAL A 49 -0.64 2.69 10.68
C VAL A 49 0.52 3.52 10.13
N SER A 50 0.37 4.85 10.14
CA SER A 50 1.42 5.78 9.73
C SER A 50 2.46 5.99 10.83
N LEU A 51 3.58 6.62 10.46
CA LEU A 51 4.61 7.05 11.42
C LEU A 51 4.00 7.87 12.57
N ARG A 52 3.02 8.76 12.27
CA ARG A 52 2.32 9.58 13.27
C ARG A 52 1.59 8.71 14.30
N LEU A 53 0.71 7.84 13.84
CA LEU A 53 -0.08 6.98 14.75
C LEU A 53 0.82 6.02 15.54
N PHE A 54 1.83 5.44 14.88
CA PHE A 54 2.78 4.56 15.55
C PHE A 54 3.58 5.29 16.64
N SER A 55 3.98 6.54 16.39
CA SER A 55 4.70 7.37 17.37
C SER A 55 3.85 7.76 18.58
N ILE A 56 2.52 7.91 18.40
CA ILE A 56 1.58 8.25 19.48
C ILE A 56 1.23 7.01 20.30
N ALA A 57 0.87 5.91 19.62
CA ALA A 57 0.25 4.74 20.25
C ALA A 57 1.25 3.59 20.53
N GLY A 58 2.48 3.67 19.98
CA GLY A 58 3.45 2.60 20.09
C GLY A 58 3.09 1.35 19.27
N PRO A 59 3.91 0.28 19.37
CA PRO A 59 3.74 -0.93 18.57
C PRO A 59 2.45 -1.71 18.89
N GLN A 60 1.87 -1.55 20.07
CA GLN A 60 0.65 -2.24 20.50
C GLN A 60 -0.55 -1.92 19.61
N ILE A 61 -0.57 -0.76 18.95
CA ILE A 61 -1.64 -0.40 18.01
C ILE A 61 -1.77 -1.40 16.86
N VAL A 62 -0.65 -1.98 16.41
CA VAL A 62 -0.63 -2.98 15.33
C VAL A 62 -1.43 -4.22 15.74
N SER A 63 -1.12 -4.79 16.91
CA SER A 63 -1.81 -5.99 17.41
C SER A 63 -3.30 -5.74 17.67
N ARG A 64 -3.66 -4.56 18.21
CA ARG A 64 -5.06 -4.20 18.45
C ARG A 64 -5.87 -4.04 17.15
N LEU A 65 -5.28 -3.43 16.12
CA LEU A 65 -5.94 -3.29 14.82
C LEU A 65 -6.04 -4.63 14.07
N GLN A 66 -5.09 -5.54 14.29
CA GLN A 66 -5.11 -6.88 13.69
C GLN A 66 -6.33 -7.70 14.12
N GLU A 67 -6.87 -7.47 15.31
CA GLU A 67 -8.11 -8.11 15.77
C GLU A 67 -9.34 -7.68 14.93
N MET A 68 -9.25 -6.54 14.24
CA MET A 68 -10.32 -5.96 13.42
C MET A 68 -10.11 -6.14 11.92
N GLY A 69 -8.89 -6.46 11.47
CA GLY A 69 -8.56 -6.65 10.04
C GLY A 69 -7.07 -6.63 9.75
N GLN A 70 -6.72 -6.62 8.48
CA GLN A 70 -5.32 -6.57 8.07
C GLN A 70 -4.68 -5.22 8.42
N VAL A 71 -3.38 -5.24 8.75
CA VAL A 71 -2.65 -4.03 9.15
C VAL A 71 -1.46 -3.79 8.22
N PHE A 72 -1.43 -2.60 7.65
CA PHE A 72 -0.31 -2.08 6.87
C PHE A 72 0.50 -1.09 7.71
N VAL A 73 1.73 -1.43 8.07
CA VAL A 73 2.64 -0.58 8.85
C VAL A 73 3.48 0.27 7.89
N ASP A 74 3.13 1.57 7.80
CA ASP A 74 3.72 2.53 6.85
C ASP A 74 4.71 3.47 7.54
N LEU A 75 5.85 2.93 8.01
CA LEU A 75 6.91 3.67 8.72
C LEU A 75 8.03 4.15 7.80
N LYS A 76 8.10 3.63 6.57
CA LYS A 76 9.13 3.97 5.57
C LYS A 76 10.55 3.78 6.13
N LEU A 77 10.81 2.57 6.67
CA LEU A 77 12.10 2.21 7.27
C LEU A 77 13.27 2.63 6.38
N HIS A 78 14.21 3.37 6.94
CA HIS A 78 15.37 3.87 6.23
C HIS A 78 16.53 4.07 7.20
N ASP A 79 17.41 3.07 7.28
CA ASP A 79 18.56 3.01 8.18
C ASP A 79 19.58 2.02 7.62
N ILE A 80 20.67 1.76 8.31
CA ILE A 80 21.62 0.70 7.92
C ILE A 80 20.92 -0.66 7.84
N PRO A 81 21.37 -1.56 6.95
CA PRO A 81 20.67 -2.82 6.67
C PRO A 81 20.30 -3.65 7.89
N SER A 82 21.22 -3.82 8.82
CA SER A 82 21.00 -4.62 10.06
C SER A 82 19.89 -4.04 10.95
N THR A 83 19.79 -2.70 11.07
CA THR A 83 18.75 -2.01 11.84
C THR A 83 17.39 -2.21 11.19
N VAL A 84 17.30 -2.03 9.87
CA VAL A 84 16.05 -2.21 9.12
C VAL A 84 15.61 -3.68 9.17
N ALA A 85 16.51 -4.63 9.05
CA ALA A 85 16.23 -6.06 9.20
C ALA A 85 15.69 -6.40 10.61
N ALA A 86 16.28 -5.83 11.66
CA ALA A 86 15.78 -6.02 13.02
C ALA A 86 14.39 -5.44 13.24
N ALA A 87 14.12 -4.24 12.70
CA ALA A 87 12.80 -3.63 12.71
C ALA A 87 11.77 -4.48 11.95
N GLY A 88 12.13 -5.00 10.76
CA GLY A 88 11.29 -5.91 9.99
C GLY A 88 10.89 -7.16 10.76
N ARG A 89 11.82 -7.82 11.44
CA ARG A 89 11.53 -8.96 12.33
C ARG A 89 10.54 -8.57 13.44
N ALA A 90 10.75 -7.43 14.08
CA ALA A 90 9.86 -6.97 15.15
C ALA A 90 8.43 -6.74 14.64
N LEU A 91 8.27 -6.08 13.48
CA LEU A 91 6.97 -5.82 12.86
C LEU A 91 6.29 -7.12 12.39
N THR A 92 7.05 -8.09 11.88
CA THR A 92 6.54 -9.42 11.53
C THR A 92 5.92 -10.12 12.74
N ARG A 93 6.59 -10.08 13.90
CA ARG A 93 6.05 -10.65 15.15
C ARG A 93 4.79 -9.96 15.65
N LEU A 94 4.59 -8.68 15.31
CA LEU A 94 3.34 -7.96 15.61
C LEU A 94 2.18 -8.36 14.68
N GLY A 95 2.43 -9.17 13.64
CA GLY A 95 1.41 -9.71 12.75
C GLY A 95 0.96 -8.75 11.65
N CYS A 96 1.72 -7.71 11.30
CA CYS A 96 1.33 -6.85 10.17
C CYS A 96 1.28 -7.64 8.86
N SER A 97 0.38 -7.27 7.95
CA SER A 97 0.25 -7.89 6.62
C SER A 97 1.11 -7.21 5.56
N MET A 98 1.45 -5.95 5.76
CA MET A 98 2.33 -5.16 4.89
C MET A 98 3.19 -4.23 5.72
N LEU A 99 4.39 -3.93 5.24
CA LEU A 99 5.28 -2.91 5.82
C LEU A 99 6.05 -2.17 4.74
N THR A 100 6.50 -0.93 5.04
CA THR A 100 7.27 -0.12 4.08
C THR A 100 8.71 0.09 4.50
N ALA A 101 9.60 0.12 3.49
CA ALA A 101 10.94 0.67 3.58
C ALA A 101 11.20 1.64 2.43
N HIS A 102 12.13 2.58 2.58
CA HIS A 102 12.42 3.54 1.52
C HIS A 102 13.38 2.93 0.50
N ALA A 103 13.05 3.01 -0.81
CA ALA A 103 13.89 2.45 -1.87
C ALA A 103 15.26 3.13 -1.96
N ALA A 104 15.37 4.39 -1.54
CA ALA A 104 16.63 5.15 -1.48
C ALA A 104 17.66 4.56 -0.50
N GLY A 105 17.25 3.71 0.45
CA GLY A 105 18.16 2.96 1.32
C GLY A 105 19.01 1.91 0.60
N GLY A 106 18.70 1.64 -0.67
CA GLY A 106 19.50 0.79 -1.56
C GLY A 106 19.14 -0.69 -1.51
N ALA A 107 19.69 -1.43 -2.49
CA ALA A 107 19.33 -2.84 -2.69
C ALA A 107 19.75 -3.76 -1.53
N VAL A 108 20.88 -3.47 -0.88
CA VAL A 108 21.37 -4.27 0.26
C VAL A 108 20.40 -4.17 1.44
N MET A 109 19.99 -2.95 1.80
CA MET A 109 19.02 -2.72 2.87
C MET A 109 17.68 -3.42 2.60
N LEU A 110 17.16 -3.31 1.38
CA LEU A 110 15.91 -3.93 0.97
C LEU A 110 15.99 -5.46 0.98
N LYS A 111 17.12 -6.02 0.52
CA LYS A 111 17.34 -7.47 0.53
C LYS A 111 17.42 -8.02 1.96
N GLU A 112 18.21 -7.40 2.82
CA GLU A 112 18.32 -7.84 4.22
C GLU A 112 16.97 -7.74 4.96
N LEU A 113 16.17 -6.71 4.69
CA LEU A 113 14.82 -6.59 5.21
C LEU A 113 13.94 -7.75 4.72
N SER A 114 13.92 -8.01 3.42
CA SER A 114 13.09 -9.07 2.82
C SER A 114 13.46 -10.45 3.35
N ASP A 115 14.75 -10.74 3.43
CA ASP A 115 15.26 -11.99 4.00
C ASP A 115 14.87 -12.13 5.49
N ALA A 116 15.06 -11.06 6.28
CA ALA A 116 14.74 -11.04 7.70
C ALA A 116 13.25 -11.26 8.00
N VAL A 117 12.38 -10.66 7.21
CA VAL A 117 10.92 -10.83 7.29
C VAL A 117 10.52 -12.27 6.96
N SER A 118 11.08 -12.83 5.87
CA SER A 118 10.84 -14.22 5.47
C SER A 118 11.32 -15.23 6.51
N ASP A 119 12.50 -15.00 7.07
CA ASP A 119 13.08 -15.85 8.12
C ASP A 119 12.27 -15.82 9.41
N GLU A 120 11.84 -14.63 9.83
CA GLU A 120 11.02 -14.47 11.03
C GLU A 120 9.64 -15.12 10.87
N SER A 121 9.01 -14.96 9.71
CA SER A 121 7.75 -15.61 9.37
C SER A 121 7.85 -17.14 9.49
N ARG A 122 8.92 -17.73 8.93
CA ARG A 122 9.15 -19.19 9.04
C ARG A 122 9.36 -19.65 10.48
N LYS A 123 10.06 -18.86 11.30
CA LYS A 123 10.32 -19.18 12.71
C LYS A 123 9.09 -19.08 13.59
N SER A 124 8.26 -18.06 13.36
CA SER A 124 7.06 -17.79 14.16
C SER A 124 5.83 -18.55 13.68
N GLY A 125 5.87 -19.14 12.46
CA GLY A 125 4.71 -19.77 11.82
C GLY A 125 3.63 -18.76 11.40
N THR A 126 3.94 -17.45 11.39
CA THR A 126 3.02 -16.40 10.95
C THR A 126 3.20 -16.11 9.46
N PRO A 127 2.14 -15.66 8.73
CA PRO A 127 2.30 -15.23 7.35
C PRO A 127 3.33 -14.12 7.22
N ALA A 128 4.18 -14.19 6.18
CA ALA A 128 5.15 -13.13 5.91
C ALA A 128 4.43 -11.86 5.45
N PRO A 129 4.67 -10.69 6.06
CA PRO A 129 4.15 -9.44 5.54
C PRO A 129 4.78 -9.12 4.19
N THR A 130 3.98 -8.53 3.30
CA THR A 130 4.50 -7.99 2.03
C THR A 130 5.37 -6.78 2.33
N VAL A 131 6.66 -6.85 2.00
CA VAL A 131 7.56 -5.70 2.04
C VAL A 131 7.29 -4.83 0.82
N LEU A 132 7.00 -3.55 1.03
CA LEU A 132 6.75 -2.55 -0.01
C LEU A 132 7.86 -1.49 0.01
N ALA A 133 8.49 -1.25 -1.13
CA ALA A 133 9.48 -0.18 -1.26
C ALA A 133 8.80 1.14 -1.66
N VAL A 134 8.98 2.20 -0.89
CA VAL A 134 8.55 3.54 -1.27
C VAL A 134 9.52 4.09 -2.30
N THR A 135 9.05 4.41 -3.50
CA THR A 135 9.89 4.88 -4.62
C THR A 135 10.35 6.31 -4.42
N VAL A 136 9.58 7.28 -4.88
CA VAL A 136 9.79 8.71 -4.62
C VAL A 136 8.55 9.21 -3.88
N LEU A 137 8.75 9.98 -2.81
CA LEU A 137 7.62 10.54 -2.06
C LEU A 137 6.79 11.46 -2.97
N THR A 138 5.46 11.36 -2.88
CA THR A 138 4.54 12.17 -3.70
C THR A 138 4.67 13.69 -3.47
N SER A 139 5.35 14.09 -2.40
CA SER A 139 5.69 15.49 -2.11
C SER A 139 6.93 15.99 -2.85
N ILE A 140 7.74 15.10 -3.44
CA ILE A 140 8.96 15.45 -4.16
C ILE A 140 8.60 15.78 -5.62
N ASN A 141 8.90 17.01 -6.03
CA ASN A 141 8.82 17.46 -7.42
C ASN A 141 10.20 17.35 -8.11
N GLN A 142 10.27 17.69 -9.40
CA GLN A 142 11.50 17.59 -10.19
C GLN A 142 12.66 18.40 -9.60
N ARG A 143 12.38 19.63 -9.18
CA ARG A 143 13.39 20.50 -8.58
C ARG A 143 13.96 19.89 -7.28
N GLN A 144 13.10 19.36 -6.42
CA GLN A 144 13.53 18.71 -5.17
C GLN A 144 14.29 17.41 -5.42
N LEU A 145 13.93 16.66 -6.47
CA LEU A 145 14.71 15.49 -6.89
C LEU A 145 16.14 15.88 -7.25
N GLU A 146 16.31 16.96 -7.98
CA GLU A 146 17.62 17.46 -8.44
C GLU A 146 18.42 18.12 -7.30
N GLU A 147 17.80 19.05 -6.56
CA GLU A 147 18.48 19.87 -5.56
C GLU A 147 18.66 19.17 -4.21
N ASP A 148 17.62 18.46 -3.72
CA ASP A 148 17.63 17.88 -2.37
C ASP A 148 18.08 16.41 -2.38
N MET A 149 17.70 15.64 -3.42
CA MET A 149 18.10 14.24 -3.54
C MET A 149 19.34 14.04 -4.43
N LEU A 150 19.85 15.09 -5.07
CA LEU A 150 21.04 15.11 -5.93
C LEU A 150 20.94 14.13 -7.12
N ILE A 151 19.72 13.90 -7.62
CA ILE A 151 19.45 13.09 -8.79
C ILE A 151 19.14 14.03 -9.95
N THR A 152 20.15 14.32 -10.76
CA THR A 152 20.12 15.39 -11.77
C THR A 152 19.93 14.89 -13.21
N ASP A 153 20.08 13.58 -13.44
CA ASP A 153 20.17 12.98 -14.76
C ASP A 153 18.88 12.30 -15.22
N MET A 154 17.78 12.44 -14.46
CA MET A 154 16.51 11.78 -14.79
C MET A 154 15.28 12.50 -14.26
N LEU A 155 14.12 12.19 -14.86
CA LEU A 155 12.83 12.65 -14.38
C LEU A 155 12.38 11.89 -13.13
N VAL A 156 11.53 12.51 -12.30
CA VAL A 156 10.91 11.88 -11.11
C VAL A 156 10.33 10.51 -11.46
N ARG A 157 9.60 10.41 -12.59
CA ARG A 157 9.00 9.16 -13.04
C ARG A 157 10.06 8.08 -13.33
N ASP A 158 11.16 8.45 -13.95
CA ASP A 158 12.23 7.50 -14.31
C ASP A 158 13.01 7.05 -13.09
N ALA A 159 13.22 7.95 -12.12
CA ALA A 159 13.76 7.61 -10.80
C ALA A 159 12.86 6.62 -10.05
N ALA A 160 11.55 6.84 -10.04
CA ALA A 160 10.58 5.92 -9.43
C ALA A 160 10.61 4.53 -10.08
N MET A 161 10.65 4.45 -11.40
CA MET A 161 10.78 3.17 -12.13
C MET A 161 12.10 2.46 -11.82
N ARG A 162 13.22 3.21 -11.74
CA ARG A 162 14.53 2.65 -11.39
C ARG A 162 14.53 2.10 -9.96
N PHE A 163 13.93 2.82 -9.02
CA PHE A 163 13.74 2.32 -7.66
C PHE A 163 12.86 1.08 -7.60
N ALA A 164 11.76 1.03 -8.34
CA ALA A 164 10.88 -0.13 -8.41
C ALA A 164 11.60 -1.39 -8.91
N ARG A 165 12.36 -1.29 -10.02
CA ARG A 165 13.17 -2.39 -10.54
C ARG A 165 14.19 -2.89 -9.53
N ARG A 166 14.91 -1.98 -8.87
CA ARG A 166 15.92 -2.35 -7.86
C ARG A 166 15.30 -3.01 -6.65
N ALA A 167 14.13 -2.54 -6.22
CA ALA A 167 13.36 -3.15 -5.15
C ALA A 167 12.93 -4.58 -5.52
N GLN A 168 12.38 -4.77 -6.71
CA GLN A 168 12.01 -6.10 -7.21
C GLN A 168 13.22 -7.05 -7.26
N SER A 169 14.36 -6.59 -7.80
CA SER A 169 15.59 -7.38 -7.84
C SER A 169 16.15 -7.71 -6.44
N ALA A 170 15.81 -6.93 -5.43
CA ALA A 170 16.18 -7.18 -4.03
C ALA A 170 15.19 -8.12 -3.30
N GLY A 171 14.19 -8.67 -3.99
CA GLY A 171 13.22 -9.60 -3.41
C GLY A 171 12.07 -8.93 -2.65
N VAL A 172 11.85 -7.62 -2.87
CA VAL A 172 10.72 -6.88 -2.30
C VAL A 172 9.44 -7.24 -3.05
N GLY A 173 8.33 -7.44 -2.33
CA GLY A 173 7.07 -7.93 -2.90
C GLY A 173 6.25 -6.86 -3.65
N GLY A 174 6.60 -5.56 -3.51
CA GLY A 174 5.88 -4.49 -4.18
C GLY A 174 6.44 -3.10 -3.89
N VAL A 175 5.71 -2.09 -4.36
CA VAL A 175 6.07 -0.68 -4.15
C VAL A 175 4.89 0.16 -3.68
N VAL A 176 5.23 1.30 -3.05
CA VAL A 176 4.33 2.44 -2.91
C VAL A 176 4.82 3.52 -3.89
N CYS A 177 3.97 3.93 -4.83
CA CYS A 177 4.30 4.93 -5.84
C CYS A 177 3.13 5.91 -6.08
N SER A 178 3.38 6.99 -6.81
CA SER A 178 2.35 7.95 -7.19
C SER A 178 1.41 7.36 -8.27
N ALA A 179 0.19 7.90 -8.35
CA ALA A 179 -0.79 7.44 -9.34
C ALA A 179 -0.35 7.67 -10.80
N SER A 180 0.54 8.63 -11.05
CA SER A 180 1.12 8.88 -12.38
C SER A 180 2.13 7.82 -12.81
N GLU A 181 2.67 7.05 -11.87
CA GLU A 181 3.73 6.06 -12.10
C GLU A 181 3.18 4.63 -12.24
N ILE A 182 1.93 4.37 -11.84
CA ILE A 182 1.32 3.03 -11.78
C ILE A 182 1.52 2.25 -13.09
N ALA A 183 1.09 2.81 -14.22
CA ALA A 183 1.15 2.13 -15.52
C ALA A 183 2.59 1.78 -15.93
N ALA A 184 3.53 2.70 -15.68
CA ALA A 184 4.95 2.49 -16.00
C ALA A 184 5.59 1.42 -15.09
N VAL A 185 5.27 1.44 -13.79
CA VAL A 185 5.72 0.42 -12.83
C VAL A 185 5.12 -0.94 -13.19
N ARG A 186 3.82 -1.02 -13.49
CA ARG A 186 3.15 -2.26 -13.90
C ARG A 186 3.75 -2.85 -15.16
N ALA A 187 3.99 -2.04 -16.19
CA ALA A 187 4.62 -2.48 -17.42
C ALA A 187 6.06 -2.97 -17.20
N THR A 188 6.77 -2.40 -16.23
CA THR A 188 8.17 -2.70 -15.94
C THR A 188 8.36 -3.93 -15.04
N CYS A 189 7.53 -4.07 -13.99
CA CYS A 189 7.71 -5.06 -12.93
C CYS A 189 6.75 -6.26 -13.06
N GLY A 190 5.81 -6.24 -14.00
CA GLY A 190 4.88 -7.35 -14.24
C GLY A 190 3.69 -7.39 -13.27
N GLN A 191 2.84 -8.43 -13.40
CA GLN A 191 1.54 -8.51 -12.71
C GLN A 191 1.67 -8.96 -11.25
N ASP A 192 2.69 -9.73 -10.90
CA ASP A 192 2.84 -10.29 -9.54
C ASP A 192 3.39 -9.27 -8.54
N PHE A 193 4.04 -8.20 -9.03
CA PHE A 193 4.62 -7.15 -8.21
C PHE A 193 3.54 -6.19 -7.71
N LYS A 194 3.34 -6.11 -6.38
CA LYS A 194 2.25 -5.32 -5.81
C LYS A 194 2.48 -3.81 -5.94
N ILE A 195 1.43 -3.11 -6.36
CA ILE A 195 1.44 -1.65 -6.49
C ILE A 195 0.41 -1.06 -5.55
N VAL A 196 0.90 -0.33 -4.55
CA VAL A 196 0.09 0.47 -3.63
C VAL A 196 0.23 1.94 -4.02
N THR A 197 -0.86 2.66 -4.10
CA THR A 197 -0.83 4.10 -4.40
C THR A 197 -1.59 4.92 -3.38
N SER A 198 -1.11 6.12 -3.12
CA SER A 198 -1.72 7.08 -2.19
C SER A 198 -2.10 8.37 -2.93
N GLY A 199 -2.73 9.31 -2.21
CA GLY A 199 -3.18 10.56 -2.82
C GLY A 199 -4.42 10.40 -3.70
N ILE A 200 -5.18 9.35 -3.49
CA ILE A 200 -6.40 9.01 -4.21
C ILE A 200 -7.59 9.75 -3.59
N ARG A 201 -8.43 10.31 -4.45
CA ARG A 201 -9.64 11.04 -4.05
C ARG A 201 -10.80 10.66 -4.95
N PRO A 202 -11.92 10.19 -4.40
CA PRO A 202 -13.15 9.98 -5.16
C PRO A 202 -13.63 11.27 -5.81
N THR A 203 -14.36 11.16 -6.92
CA THR A 203 -14.87 12.31 -7.70
C THR A 203 -15.75 13.25 -6.87
N TRP A 204 -16.53 12.72 -5.94
CA TRP A 204 -17.44 13.46 -5.06
C TRP A 204 -16.73 14.22 -3.90
N HIS A 205 -15.45 13.93 -3.65
CA HIS A 205 -14.68 14.60 -2.59
C HIS A 205 -13.93 15.82 -3.16
N GLY A 206 -14.66 16.85 -3.58
CA GLY A 206 -14.25 18.16 -4.08
C GLY A 206 -12.76 18.43 -4.30
N SER A 207 -12.44 18.95 -5.47
CA SER A 207 -11.08 19.37 -5.83
C SER A 207 -11.01 20.89 -5.77
N ASN A 208 -10.61 21.48 -4.64
CA ASN A 208 -10.47 22.94 -4.61
C ASN A 208 -9.18 23.45 -5.27
N ASP A 209 -8.19 22.61 -5.68
CA ASP A 209 -6.92 23.15 -6.22
C ASP A 209 -6.04 22.18 -7.03
N GLN A 210 -6.50 20.99 -7.45
CA GLN A 210 -5.62 20.09 -8.21
C GLN A 210 -6.17 19.72 -9.58
N ARG A 211 -5.42 20.11 -10.60
CA ARG A 211 -5.72 19.87 -12.06
C ARG A 211 -5.70 18.39 -12.50
N ARG A 212 -5.43 17.42 -11.61
CA ARG A 212 -5.46 15.98 -11.90
C ARG A 212 -5.98 15.23 -10.68
N ILE A 213 -7.25 14.86 -10.69
CA ILE A 213 -7.86 13.99 -9.70
C ILE A 213 -7.48 12.56 -10.07
N ASN A 214 -6.77 11.87 -9.19
CA ASN A 214 -6.55 10.43 -9.31
C ASN A 214 -7.65 9.73 -8.52
N THR A 215 -8.68 9.25 -9.22
CA THR A 215 -9.79 8.52 -8.60
C THR A 215 -9.42 7.08 -8.26
N PRO A 216 -10.18 6.40 -7.37
CA PRO A 216 -10.05 4.96 -7.15
C PRO A 216 -10.17 4.17 -8.45
N TYR A 217 -11.16 4.49 -9.29
CA TYR A 217 -11.37 3.91 -10.61
C TYR A 217 -10.11 4.00 -11.49
N GLU A 218 -9.58 5.22 -11.68
CA GLU A 218 -8.40 5.47 -12.50
C GLU A 218 -7.16 4.74 -12.00
N ALA A 219 -6.95 4.70 -10.67
CA ALA A 219 -5.80 4.03 -10.09
C ALA A 219 -5.83 2.52 -10.36
N ILE A 220 -6.98 1.87 -10.13
CA ILE A 220 -7.16 0.44 -10.38
C ILE A 220 -7.08 0.13 -11.88
N LYS A 221 -7.73 0.91 -12.73
CA LYS A 221 -7.68 0.75 -14.19
C LYS A 221 -6.24 0.84 -14.75
N ARG A 222 -5.38 1.66 -14.13
CA ARG A 222 -3.95 1.76 -14.49
C ARG A 222 -3.09 0.63 -13.93
N GLY A 223 -3.65 -0.24 -13.08
CA GLY A 223 -2.97 -1.43 -12.57
C GLY A 223 -2.52 -1.36 -11.12
N ALA A 224 -3.03 -0.45 -10.29
CA ALA A 224 -2.80 -0.52 -8.84
C ALA A 224 -3.50 -1.74 -8.23
N ASP A 225 -2.84 -2.41 -7.30
CA ASP A 225 -3.45 -3.48 -6.50
C ASP A 225 -4.26 -2.90 -5.33
N TYR A 226 -3.75 -1.84 -4.71
CA TYR A 226 -4.35 -1.21 -3.53
C TYR A 226 -4.31 0.31 -3.63
N VAL A 227 -5.32 0.95 -3.08
CA VAL A 227 -5.44 2.42 -2.96
C VAL A 227 -5.48 2.82 -1.49
N VAL A 228 -4.61 3.76 -1.10
CA VAL A 228 -4.58 4.31 0.27
C VAL A 228 -5.45 5.55 0.31
N ILE A 229 -6.50 5.50 1.12
CA ILE A 229 -7.50 6.57 1.27
C ILE A 229 -7.62 6.95 2.75
N GLY A 230 -7.55 8.22 3.07
CA GLY A 230 -7.69 8.77 4.42
C GLY A 230 -8.93 9.65 4.55
N ARG A 231 -8.74 10.97 4.51
CA ARG A 231 -9.78 11.99 4.75
C ARG A 231 -11.11 11.80 4.03
N PRO A 232 -11.16 11.31 2.76
CA PRO A 232 -12.43 11.01 2.10
C PRO A 232 -13.32 10.02 2.86
N ILE A 233 -12.72 9.12 3.64
CA ILE A 233 -13.44 8.18 4.51
C ILE A 233 -13.49 8.70 5.94
N THR A 234 -12.33 9.04 6.55
CA THR A 234 -12.24 9.33 7.98
C THR A 234 -13.00 10.60 8.40
N ARG A 235 -13.18 11.57 7.48
CA ARG A 235 -13.92 12.80 7.70
C ARG A 235 -15.30 12.84 7.05
N ALA A 236 -15.73 11.74 6.45
CA ALA A 236 -17.08 11.66 5.89
C ALA A 236 -18.14 11.65 7.01
N PRO A 237 -19.30 12.28 6.81
CA PRO A 237 -20.42 12.18 7.76
C PRO A 237 -20.82 10.72 8.03
N HIS A 238 -20.72 9.87 7.00
CA HIS A 238 -21.03 8.44 7.03
C HIS A 238 -19.84 7.63 6.45
N PRO A 239 -18.78 7.32 7.25
CA PRO A 239 -17.57 6.67 6.76
C PRO A 239 -17.80 5.32 6.09
N VAL A 240 -18.73 4.50 6.57
CA VAL A 240 -19.06 3.21 5.97
C VAL A 240 -19.66 3.40 4.58
N SER A 241 -20.60 4.33 4.40
CA SER A 241 -21.16 4.64 3.08
C SER A 241 -20.10 5.17 2.13
N ALA A 242 -19.18 6.02 2.61
CA ALA A 242 -18.06 6.50 1.81
C ALA A 242 -17.14 5.36 1.34
N ALA A 243 -16.84 4.40 2.22
CA ALA A 243 -16.05 3.23 1.87
C ALA A 243 -16.76 2.35 0.82
N HIS A 244 -18.10 2.18 0.92
CA HIS A 244 -18.89 1.44 -0.06
C HIS A 244 -18.88 2.12 -1.43
N THR A 245 -19.11 3.44 -1.52
CA THR A 245 -19.05 4.16 -2.80
C THR A 245 -17.68 4.04 -3.46
N ILE A 246 -16.60 4.05 -2.66
CA ILE A 246 -15.24 3.82 -3.18
C ILE A 246 -15.09 2.38 -3.68
N ALA A 247 -15.64 1.40 -2.97
CA ALA A 247 -15.61 0.01 -3.42
C ALA A 247 -16.39 -0.19 -4.74
N GLU A 248 -17.51 0.51 -4.92
CA GLU A 248 -18.27 0.51 -6.18
C GLU A 248 -17.46 1.10 -7.35
N GLU A 249 -16.75 2.23 -7.12
CA GLU A 249 -15.83 2.79 -8.14
C GLU A 249 -14.73 1.77 -8.52
N ILE A 250 -14.17 1.05 -7.55
CA ILE A 250 -13.15 0.02 -7.77
C ILE A 250 -13.75 -1.17 -8.54
N GLU A 251 -14.94 -1.61 -8.19
CA GLU A 251 -15.63 -2.73 -8.86
C GLU A 251 -15.86 -2.41 -10.34
N CYS A 252 -16.32 -1.20 -10.66
CA CYS A 252 -16.47 -0.73 -12.04
C CYS A 252 -15.14 -0.79 -12.81
N ALA A 253 -14.02 -0.42 -12.16
CA ALA A 253 -12.71 -0.50 -12.81
C ALA A 253 -12.24 -1.95 -13.06
N ILE A 254 -12.60 -2.89 -12.18
CA ILE A 254 -12.28 -4.31 -12.30
C ILE A 254 -13.12 -4.98 -13.39
N THR A 255 -14.41 -4.67 -13.44
CA THR A 255 -15.37 -5.29 -14.36
C THR A 255 -15.40 -4.64 -15.74
N GLY A 256 -14.77 -3.47 -15.89
CA GLY A 256 -14.72 -2.74 -17.16
C GLY A 256 -15.99 -1.91 -17.45
N PHE A 257 -16.88 -1.74 -16.49
CA PHE A 257 -17.99 -0.82 -16.61
C PHE A 257 -17.50 0.63 -16.50
N GLU A 258 -17.90 1.49 -17.43
CA GLU A 258 -17.65 2.94 -17.33
C GLU A 258 -18.66 3.56 -16.36
N ILE A 259 -18.17 4.47 -15.49
CA ILE A 259 -18.98 5.21 -14.51
C ILE A 259 -19.52 6.48 -15.17
#